data_a62225046657b7dab92e7e6d3317e352
#
_entry.id   a62225046657b7dab92e7e6d3317e352
#
_cell.length_a   1.000
_cell.length_b   1.000
_cell.length_c   1.000
_cell.angle_alpha   90.00
_cell.angle_beta   90.00
_cell.angle_gamma   90.00
#
_symmetry.space_group_name_H-M   'P 1'
#
loop_
_entity.id
_entity.type
_entity.pdbx_description
1 polymer ?
#
loop_
_entity_poly.entity_id
_entity_poly.type
_entity_poly.pdbx_seq_one_letter_code
_entity_poly.pdbx_strand_id
1 'polypeptide(L)'
;MAINIPIISSLDAKGFDKATREFKSLATTSERSGFLIKKAALPAAAALAGIGAAAFSATKAAIEDQAAQTRLAGALARTTGASNATIKATEQYIDKLSEQSAIADDDLRPALTTLVTGTKDLQKAQELLAVSLDVSAQTGASLEATSAAMSKGFAGNTRALASLSPEIKAMVKNGASFDDVLNQLKINFKGASQEAANTAEGGVKKLKNALNETKEGIGKALIPAIEALTPLLVAMG
;
A
#
# COMPACT_ATOMS: atom_id res chain seq x y z
N MET A 1 -27.93 3.92 15.69
CA MET A 1 -27.51 2.96 16.73
C MET A 1 -26.11 3.33 17.16
N ALA A 2 -25.90 3.71 18.42
CA ALA A 2 -24.57 3.99 18.94
C ALA A 2 -23.88 2.65 19.26
N ILE A 3 -22.73 2.40 18.64
CA ILE A 3 -21.89 1.23 18.94
C ILE A 3 -21.12 1.56 20.21
N ASN A 4 -21.54 0.96 21.32
CA ASN A 4 -20.84 1.07 22.59
C ASN A 4 -19.69 0.04 22.59
N ILE A 5 -18.46 0.51 22.34
CA ILE A 5 -17.26 -0.32 22.46
C ILE A 5 -16.84 -0.26 23.93
N PRO A 6 -16.99 -1.31 24.74
CA PRO A 6 -16.48 -1.30 26.10
C PRO A 6 -14.95 -1.29 26.05
N ILE A 7 -14.33 -0.19 26.43
CA ILE A 7 -12.92 -0.16 26.78
C ILE A 7 -12.78 -0.91 28.10
N ILE A 8 -12.52 -2.21 28.03
CA ILE A 8 -12.17 -3.01 29.20
C ILE A 8 -10.71 -2.68 29.53
N SER A 9 -10.48 -1.63 30.30
CA SER A 9 -9.24 -1.50 31.03
C SER A 9 -9.31 -2.48 32.20
N SER A 10 -8.77 -3.69 32.02
CA SER A 10 -8.52 -4.60 33.16
C SER A 10 -7.38 -4.01 33.98
N LEU A 11 -7.71 -3.06 34.85
CA LEU A 11 -6.84 -2.68 35.93
C LEU A 11 -6.73 -3.94 36.83
N ASP A 12 -5.56 -4.57 36.84
CA ASP A 12 -5.27 -5.66 37.78
C ASP A 12 -5.27 -5.10 39.21
N ALA A 13 -6.43 -5.12 39.83
CA ALA A 13 -6.62 -4.62 41.20
C ALA A 13 -5.66 -5.31 42.18
N LYS A 14 -5.33 -6.58 41.99
CA LYS A 14 -4.38 -7.33 42.82
C LYS A 14 -2.94 -6.81 42.65
N GLY A 15 -2.55 -6.47 41.42
CA GLY A 15 -1.24 -5.85 41.14
C GLY A 15 -1.12 -4.46 41.74
N PHE A 16 -2.20 -3.66 41.71
CA PHE A 16 -2.26 -2.34 42.32
C PHE A 16 -2.16 -2.38 43.83
N ASP A 17 -2.91 -3.27 44.48
CA ASP A 17 -2.87 -3.47 45.95
C ASP A 17 -1.51 -3.96 46.41
N LYS A 18 -0.83 -4.83 45.65
CA LYS A 18 0.50 -5.31 45.94
C LYS A 18 1.53 -4.15 45.82
N ALA A 19 1.47 -3.36 44.73
CA ALA A 19 2.35 -2.22 44.54
C ALA A 19 2.14 -1.13 45.64
N THR A 20 0.90 -0.91 46.05
CA THR A 20 0.57 0.04 47.14
C THR A 20 1.14 -0.41 48.47
N ARG A 21 1.04 -1.71 48.80
CA ARG A 21 1.66 -2.27 50.03
C ARG A 21 3.17 -2.18 50.00
N GLU A 22 3.80 -2.53 48.88
CA GLU A 22 5.26 -2.39 48.69
C GLU A 22 5.69 -0.94 48.86
N PHE A 23 5.00 0.02 48.26
CA PHE A 23 5.30 1.46 48.37
C PHE A 23 5.18 1.97 49.83
N LYS A 24 4.14 1.53 50.56
CA LYS A 24 3.94 1.91 51.97
C LYS A 24 4.97 1.32 52.93
N SER A 25 5.59 0.19 52.59
CA SER A 25 6.64 -0.44 53.38
C SER A 25 8.03 0.22 53.25
N LEU A 26 8.20 1.12 52.28
CA LEU A 26 9.47 1.85 52.07
C LEU A 26 9.65 2.97 53.09
N ALA A 27 10.78 2.97 53.77
CA ALA A 27 11.05 3.86 54.89
C ALA A 27 11.45 5.26 54.48
N THR A 28 12.22 5.38 53.36
CA THR A 28 12.83 6.67 52.96
C THR A 28 12.20 7.27 51.70
N THR A 29 12.29 8.60 51.57
CA THR A 29 11.83 9.31 50.39
C THR A 29 12.57 8.85 49.12
N SER A 30 13.87 8.53 49.28
CA SER A 30 14.72 8.05 48.16
C SER A 30 14.28 6.67 47.66
N GLU A 31 13.93 5.73 48.57
CA GLU A 31 13.42 4.42 48.20
C GLU A 31 12.05 4.52 47.52
N ARG A 32 11.16 5.39 48.01
CA ARG A 32 9.85 5.67 47.39
C ARG A 32 9.99 6.27 46.00
N SER A 33 10.91 7.21 45.80
CA SER A 33 11.19 7.80 44.49
C SER A 33 11.76 6.74 43.54
N GLY A 34 12.70 5.92 43.99
CA GLY A 34 13.27 4.82 43.20
C GLY A 34 12.22 3.76 42.80
N PHE A 35 11.30 3.43 43.70
CA PHE A 35 10.19 2.52 43.44
C PHE A 35 9.23 3.08 42.40
N LEU A 36 8.85 4.36 42.50
CA LEU A 36 7.98 5.01 41.52
C LEU A 36 8.63 5.07 40.15
N ILE A 37 9.92 5.41 40.09
CA ILE A 37 10.67 5.44 38.82
C ILE A 37 10.71 4.04 38.18
N LYS A 38 11.04 3.00 38.97
CA LYS A 38 11.09 1.62 38.44
C LYS A 38 9.74 1.11 38.00
N LYS A 39 8.67 1.38 38.75
CA LYS A 39 7.31 0.90 38.42
C LYS A 39 6.67 1.70 37.27
N ALA A 40 6.98 2.97 37.13
CA ALA A 40 6.50 3.81 36.02
C ALA A 40 7.32 3.66 34.75
N ALA A 41 8.64 3.39 34.86
CA ALA A 41 9.52 3.29 33.71
C ALA A 41 9.26 2.05 32.84
N LEU A 42 8.91 0.90 33.44
CA LEU A 42 8.62 -0.34 32.69
C LEU A 42 7.40 -0.24 31.76
N PRO A 43 6.21 0.16 32.23
CA PRO A 43 5.06 0.33 31.33
C PRO A 43 5.24 1.51 30.37
N ALA A 44 5.93 2.60 30.78
CA ALA A 44 6.22 3.72 29.90
C ALA A 44 7.22 3.31 28.81
N ALA A 45 8.27 2.57 29.13
CA ALA A 45 9.21 2.06 28.14
C ALA A 45 8.55 1.08 27.15
N ALA A 46 7.66 0.20 27.61
CA ALA A 46 6.91 -0.70 26.74
C ALA A 46 5.92 0.06 25.84
N ALA A 47 5.24 1.08 26.37
CA ALA A 47 4.37 1.96 25.58
C ALA A 47 5.16 2.77 24.54
N LEU A 48 6.30 3.35 24.93
CA LEU A 48 7.19 4.07 24.02
C LEU A 48 7.78 3.16 22.94
N ALA A 49 8.16 1.93 23.29
CA ALA A 49 8.61 0.95 22.31
C ALA A 49 7.50 0.56 21.32
N GLY A 50 6.25 0.40 21.80
CA GLY A 50 5.10 0.14 20.93
C GLY A 50 4.78 1.31 20.00
N ILE A 51 4.80 2.54 20.52
CA ILE A 51 4.62 3.77 19.73
C ILE A 51 5.77 3.92 18.73
N GLY A 52 7.01 3.69 19.15
CA GLY A 52 8.19 3.76 18.29
C GLY A 52 8.12 2.75 17.12
N ALA A 53 7.71 1.50 17.38
CA ALA A 53 7.56 0.49 16.35
C ALA A 53 6.43 0.85 15.34
N ALA A 54 5.31 1.36 15.85
CA ALA A 54 4.19 1.80 15.01
C ALA A 54 4.58 3.02 14.17
N ALA A 55 5.25 4.02 14.77
CA ALA A 55 5.75 5.21 14.07
C ALA A 55 6.78 4.84 13.01
N PHE A 56 7.74 3.96 13.33
CA PHE A 56 8.72 3.46 12.37
C PHE A 56 8.06 2.75 11.19
N SER A 57 7.10 1.86 11.47
CA SER A 57 6.36 1.14 10.42
C SER A 57 5.54 2.09 9.53
N ALA A 58 4.93 3.13 10.12
CA ALA A 58 4.18 4.14 9.37
C ALA A 58 5.11 5.01 8.51
N THR A 59 6.26 5.44 9.07
CA THR A 59 7.25 6.22 8.32
C THR A 59 7.85 5.41 7.17
N LYS A 60 8.16 4.12 7.40
CA LYS A 60 8.64 3.24 6.34
C LYS A 60 7.63 3.12 5.20
N ALA A 61 6.35 2.87 5.50
CA ALA A 61 5.29 2.79 4.48
C ALA A 61 5.19 4.10 3.69
N ALA A 62 5.24 5.26 4.35
CA ALA A 62 5.20 6.56 3.67
C ALA A 62 6.42 6.81 2.76
N ILE A 63 7.62 6.35 3.15
CA ILE A 63 8.82 6.46 2.31
C ILE A 63 8.72 5.55 1.09
N GLU A 64 8.20 4.33 1.24
CA GLU A 64 7.99 3.37 0.14
C GLU A 64 6.97 3.90 -0.86
N ASP A 65 5.85 4.45 -0.39
CA ASP A 65 4.82 5.10 -1.21
C ASP A 65 5.40 6.32 -1.96
N GLN A 66 6.10 7.23 -1.27
CA GLN A 66 6.75 8.37 -1.91
C GLN A 66 7.77 7.95 -2.99
N ALA A 67 8.50 6.88 -2.75
CA ALA A 67 9.43 6.33 -3.73
C ALA A 67 8.70 5.75 -4.97
N ALA A 68 7.53 5.12 -4.78
CA ALA A 68 6.71 4.62 -5.87
C ALA A 68 6.11 5.78 -6.70
N GLN A 69 5.59 6.82 -6.06
CA GLN A 69 5.13 8.05 -6.72
C GLN A 69 6.26 8.71 -7.52
N THR A 70 7.45 8.84 -6.95
CA THR A 70 8.62 9.43 -7.62
C THR A 70 9.03 8.61 -8.85
N ARG A 71 8.99 7.28 -8.75
CA ARG A 71 9.29 6.40 -9.90
C ARG A 71 8.29 6.57 -11.04
N LEU A 72 6.99 6.59 -10.74
CA LEU A 72 5.94 6.81 -11.73
C LEU A 72 6.06 8.20 -12.37
N ALA A 73 6.20 9.26 -11.55
CA ALA A 73 6.39 10.61 -12.03
C ALA A 73 7.59 10.73 -12.97
N GLY A 74 8.73 10.13 -12.58
CA GLY A 74 9.94 10.09 -13.41
C GLY A 74 9.75 9.30 -14.71
N ALA A 75 9.01 8.20 -14.70
CA ALA A 75 8.68 7.45 -15.90
C ALA A 75 7.80 8.29 -16.84
N LEU A 76 6.71 8.89 -16.33
CA LEU A 76 5.82 9.76 -17.10
C LEU A 76 6.57 10.95 -17.73
N ALA A 77 7.38 11.65 -16.95
CA ALA A 77 8.16 12.78 -17.46
C ALA A 77 9.13 12.38 -18.59
N ARG A 78 9.85 11.26 -18.40
CA ARG A 78 10.87 10.82 -19.39
C ARG A 78 10.28 10.17 -20.62
N THR A 79 9.17 9.43 -20.50
CA THR A 79 8.65 8.63 -21.62
C THR A 79 7.57 9.36 -22.42
N THR A 80 6.77 10.21 -21.76
CA THR A 80 5.65 10.91 -22.40
C THR A 80 5.79 12.43 -22.39
N GLY A 81 6.81 12.99 -21.74
CA GLY A 81 6.95 14.43 -21.55
C GLY A 81 5.87 15.03 -20.64
N ALA A 82 5.26 14.22 -19.75
CA ALA A 82 4.14 14.65 -18.92
C ALA A 82 4.49 15.85 -18.04
N SER A 83 3.58 16.81 -17.99
CA SER A 83 3.67 17.96 -17.09
C SER A 83 3.35 17.56 -15.64
N ASN A 84 3.72 18.39 -14.66
CA ASN A 84 3.35 18.16 -13.26
C ASN A 84 1.83 18.05 -13.06
N ALA A 85 1.03 18.79 -13.85
CA ALA A 85 -0.41 18.68 -13.80
C ALA A 85 -0.90 17.32 -14.28
N THR A 86 -0.31 16.77 -15.35
CA THR A 86 -0.59 15.42 -15.87
C THR A 86 -0.19 14.35 -14.87
N ILE A 87 0.98 14.48 -14.23
CA ILE A 87 1.45 13.55 -13.19
C ILE A 87 0.46 13.52 -12.03
N LYS A 88 0.04 14.69 -11.53
CA LYS A 88 -0.96 14.79 -10.46
C LYS A 88 -2.31 14.19 -10.85
N ALA A 89 -2.77 14.42 -12.07
CA ALA A 89 -4.00 13.82 -12.58
C ALA A 89 -3.90 12.30 -12.68
N THR A 90 -2.70 11.78 -12.98
CA THR A 90 -2.44 10.33 -13.02
C THR A 90 -2.50 9.70 -11.63
N GLU A 91 -1.96 10.36 -10.59
CA GLU A 91 -2.11 9.89 -9.20
C GLU A 91 -3.59 9.86 -8.80
N GLN A 92 -4.36 10.91 -9.08
CA GLN A 92 -5.80 10.92 -8.83
C GLN A 92 -6.57 9.82 -9.59
N TYR A 93 -6.11 9.45 -10.76
CA TYR A 93 -6.65 8.32 -11.52
C TYR A 93 -6.35 7.00 -10.80
N ILE A 94 -5.12 6.83 -10.27
CA ILE A 94 -4.73 5.63 -9.49
C ILE A 94 -5.57 5.52 -8.23
N ASP A 95 -5.75 6.61 -7.47
CA ASP A 95 -6.58 6.63 -6.26
C ASP A 95 -8.00 6.14 -6.55
N LYS A 96 -8.65 6.70 -7.58
CA LYS A 96 -9.99 6.26 -8.01
C LYS A 96 -10.03 4.81 -8.45
N LEU A 97 -8.99 4.36 -9.15
CA LEU A 97 -8.91 2.98 -9.64
C LEU A 97 -8.72 2.00 -8.47
N SER A 98 -7.95 2.37 -7.46
CA SER A 98 -7.80 1.60 -6.20
C SER A 98 -9.15 1.42 -5.50
N GLU A 99 -9.91 2.49 -5.34
CA GLU A 99 -11.26 2.42 -4.74
C GLU A 99 -12.21 1.51 -5.54
N GLN A 100 -12.16 1.58 -6.87
CA GLN A 100 -13.05 0.82 -7.76
C GLN A 100 -12.68 -0.65 -7.86
N SER A 101 -11.39 -0.99 -7.91
CA SER A 101 -10.89 -2.35 -8.14
C SER A 101 -10.54 -3.11 -6.86
N ALA A 102 -10.50 -2.47 -5.71
CA ALA A 102 -9.97 -3.01 -4.44
C ALA A 102 -8.48 -3.45 -4.51
N ILE A 103 -7.73 -2.94 -5.50
CA ILE A 103 -6.30 -3.14 -5.66
C ILE A 103 -5.59 -1.94 -5.04
N ALA A 104 -4.52 -2.19 -4.26
CA ALA A 104 -3.76 -1.13 -3.64
C ALA A 104 -3.05 -0.26 -4.70
N ASP A 105 -2.90 1.02 -4.41
CA ASP A 105 -2.15 1.96 -5.24
C ASP A 105 -0.66 1.55 -5.37
N ASP A 106 -0.12 0.90 -4.35
CA ASP A 106 1.20 0.26 -4.35
C ASP A 106 1.38 -0.81 -5.44
N ASP A 107 0.30 -1.48 -5.85
CA ASP A 107 0.30 -2.43 -6.96
C ASP A 107 -0.02 -1.72 -8.30
N LEU A 108 -0.85 -0.69 -8.29
CA LEU A 108 -1.27 0.05 -9.48
C LEU A 108 -0.14 0.92 -10.05
N ARG A 109 0.63 1.62 -9.21
CA ARG A 109 1.74 2.48 -9.67
C ARG A 109 2.84 1.72 -10.41
N PRO A 110 3.38 0.59 -9.89
CA PRO A 110 4.36 -0.21 -10.64
C PRO A 110 3.81 -0.77 -11.94
N ALA A 111 2.55 -1.22 -11.94
CA ALA A 111 1.88 -1.73 -13.14
C ALA A 111 1.77 -0.64 -14.21
N LEU A 112 1.28 0.56 -13.84
CA LEU A 112 1.21 1.70 -14.77
C LEU A 112 2.60 2.15 -15.23
N THR A 113 3.60 2.15 -14.34
CA THR A 113 4.99 2.47 -14.71
C THR A 113 5.51 1.53 -15.79
N THR A 114 5.26 0.23 -15.65
CA THR A 114 5.63 -0.79 -16.65
C THR A 114 4.95 -0.53 -17.99
N LEU A 115 3.66 -0.25 -17.96
CA LEU A 115 2.87 -0.01 -19.17
C LEU A 115 3.27 1.30 -19.86
N VAL A 116 3.44 2.40 -19.11
CA VAL A 116 3.83 3.69 -19.71
C VAL A 116 5.23 3.62 -20.30
N THR A 117 6.14 2.88 -19.69
CA THR A 117 7.49 2.68 -20.20
C THR A 117 7.48 1.88 -21.52
N GLY A 118 6.61 0.87 -21.62
CA GLY A 118 6.50 0.05 -22.83
C GLY A 118 5.71 0.71 -23.95
N THR A 119 4.63 1.42 -23.64
CA THR A 119 3.79 2.07 -24.65
C THR A 119 4.30 3.44 -25.07
N LYS A 120 4.99 4.15 -24.17
CA LYS A 120 5.39 5.57 -24.30
C LYS A 120 4.19 6.50 -24.54
N ASP A 121 3.01 6.05 -24.15
CA ASP A 121 1.73 6.74 -24.28
C ASP A 121 0.92 6.51 -23.02
N LEU A 122 0.57 7.59 -22.30
CA LEU A 122 -0.16 7.52 -21.05
C LEU A 122 -1.59 6.98 -21.23
N GLN A 123 -2.27 7.43 -22.29
CA GLN A 123 -3.65 7.01 -22.53
C GLN A 123 -3.71 5.52 -22.86
N LYS A 124 -2.78 5.05 -23.70
CA LYS A 124 -2.66 3.62 -24.02
C LYS A 124 -2.27 2.80 -22.78
N ALA A 125 -1.36 3.31 -21.97
CA ALA A 125 -0.96 2.64 -20.71
C ALA A 125 -2.14 2.52 -19.74
N GLN A 126 -2.98 3.55 -19.59
CA GLN A 126 -4.19 3.50 -18.77
C GLN A 126 -5.23 2.51 -19.31
N GLU A 127 -5.42 2.47 -20.63
CA GLU A 127 -6.26 1.46 -21.28
C GLU A 127 -5.79 0.04 -20.99
N LEU A 128 -4.49 -0.22 -21.15
CA LEU A 128 -3.90 -1.53 -20.89
C LEU A 128 -3.92 -1.89 -19.39
N LEU A 129 -3.81 -0.91 -18.49
CA LEU A 129 -3.93 -1.14 -17.06
C LEU A 129 -5.34 -1.62 -16.69
N ALA A 130 -6.39 -1.00 -17.23
CA ALA A 130 -7.76 -1.41 -17.00
C ALA A 130 -8.00 -2.86 -17.47
N VAL A 131 -7.50 -3.24 -18.66
CA VAL A 131 -7.60 -4.63 -19.14
C VAL A 131 -6.76 -5.57 -18.28
N SER A 132 -5.56 -5.15 -17.83
CA SER A 132 -4.71 -5.96 -16.95
C SER A 132 -5.38 -6.25 -15.60
N LEU A 133 -6.13 -5.29 -15.05
CA LEU A 133 -6.91 -5.47 -13.83
C LEU A 133 -8.01 -6.52 -14.02
N ASP A 134 -8.76 -6.43 -15.10
CA ASP A 134 -9.84 -7.38 -15.38
C ASP A 134 -9.30 -8.79 -15.60
N VAL A 135 -8.21 -8.92 -16.36
CA VAL A 135 -7.53 -10.22 -16.56
C VAL A 135 -6.99 -10.77 -15.25
N SER A 136 -6.33 -9.93 -14.43
CA SER A 136 -5.80 -10.33 -13.12
C SER A 136 -6.91 -10.83 -12.20
N ALA A 137 -8.03 -10.10 -12.11
CA ALA A 137 -9.16 -10.46 -11.27
C ALA A 137 -9.78 -11.81 -11.66
N GLN A 138 -9.91 -12.08 -12.96
CA GLN A 138 -10.55 -13.28 -13.46
C GLN A 138 -9.63 -14.51 -13.44
N THR A 139 -8.34 -14.32 -13.73
CA THR A 139 -7.39 -15.44 -13.88
C THR A 139 -6.63 -15.75 -12.60
N GLY A 140 -6.63 -14.84 -11.61
CA GLY A 140 -5.80 -14.93 -10.41
C GLY A 140 -4.33 -14.64 -10.64
N ALA A 141 -3.92 -14.24 -11.85
CA ALA A 141 -2.56 -13.79 -12.13
C ALA A 141 -2.28 -12.45 -11.42
N SER A 142 -1.03 -12.19 -11.02
CA SER A 142 -0.70 -10.90 -10.43
C SER A 142 -0.85 -9.77 -11.45
N LEU A 143 -1.21 -8.56 -10.96
CA LEU A 143 -1.30 -7.38 -11.81
C LEU A 143 0.05 -7.03 -12.46
N GLU A 144 1.15 -7.25 -11.76
CA GLU A 144 2.51 -7.09 -12.28
C GLU A 144 2.77 -8.00 -13.49
N ALA A 145 2.44 -9.29 -13.37
CA ALA A 145 2.64 -10.25 -14.46
C ALA A 145 1.77 -9.93 -15.68
N THR A 146 0.50 -9.58 -15.48
CA THR A 146 -0.43 -9.20 -16.54
C THR A 146 0.01 -7.91 -17.24
N SER A 147 0.38 -6.89 -16.49
CA SER A 147 0.87 -5.62 -17.05
C SER A 147 2.18 -5.78 -17.82
N ALA A 148 3.08 -6.63 -17.30
CA ALA A 148 4.32 -6.95 -18.00
C ALA A 148 4.06 -7.71 -19.34
N ALA A 149 3.10 -8.65 -19.34
CA ALA A 149 2.70 -9.35 -20.56
C ALA A 149 2.09 -8.40 -21.60
N MET A 150 1.18 -7.50 -21.14
CA MET A 150 0.58 -6.47 -21.98
C MET A 150 1.63 -5.52 -22.59
N SER A 151 2.56 -5.03 -21.77
CA SER A 151 3.66 -4.16 -22.20
C SER A 151 4.53 -4.82 -23.28
N LYS A 152 4.91 -6.09 -23.06
CA LYS A 152 5.70 -6.88 -24.02
C LYS A 152 4.91 -7.17 -25.30
N GLY A 153 3.62 -7.49 -25.17
CA GLY A 153 2.71 -7.73 -26.29
C GLY A 153 2.59 -6.50 -27.18
N PHE A 154 2.40 -5.34 -26.57
CA PHE A 154 2.34 -4.06 -27.28
C PHE A 154 3.65 -3.74 -28.03
N ALA A 155 4.79 -4.07 -27.43
CA ALA A 155 6.12 -3.92 -28.06
C ALA A 155 6.40 -4.95 -29.18
N GLY A 156 5.40 -5.75 -29.60
CA GLY A 156 5.50 -6.72 -30.69
C GLY A 156 5.77 -8.17 -30.23
N ASN A 157 6.02 -8.43 -28.95
CA ASN A 157 6.17 -9.79 -28.44
C ASN A 157 4.84 -10.38 -27.99
N THR A 158 3.98 -10.71 -28.93
CA THR A 158 2.64 -11.29 -28.64
C THR A 158 2.72 -12.62 -27.89
N ARG A 159 3.83 -13.36 -27.97
CA ARG A 159 4.02 -14.63 -27.21
C ARG A 159 3.92 -14.41 -25.69
N ALA A 160 4.27 -13.21 -25.21
CA ALA A 160 4.13 -12.87 -23.79
C ALA A 160 2.67 -12.93 -23.32
N LEU A 161 1.70 -12.73 -24.20
CA LEU A 161 0.27 -12.76 -23.89
C LEU A 161 -0.27 -14.19 -23.74
N ALA A 162 0.43 -15.20 -24.25
CA ALA A 162 0.01 -16.60 -24.22
C ALA A 162 -0.18 -17.17 -22.79
N SER A 163 0.40 -16.51 -21.78
CA SER A 163 0.24 -16.87 -20.37
C SER A 163 -1.09 -16.39 -19.75
N LEU A 164 -1.81 -15.48 -20.41
CA LEU A 164 -2.98 -14.83 -19.84
C LEU A 164 -4.22 -15.75 -19.83
N SER A 165 -4.40 -16.56 -20.87
CA SER A 165 -5.42 -17.61 -20.88
C SER A 165 -5.13 -18.66 -21.96
N PRO A 166 -5.74 -19.88 -21.87
CA PRO A 166 -5.62 -20.91 -22.90
C PRO A 166 -6.11 -20.45 -24.28
N GLU A 167 -7.17 -19.66 -24.32
CA GLU A 167 -7.72 -19.09 -25.55
C GLU A 167 -6.73 -18.11 -26.21
N ILE A 168 -6.20 -17.18 -25.43
CA ILE A 168 -5.17 -16.24 -25.91
C ILE A 168 -3.94 -16.98 -26.40
N LYS A 169 -3.54 -18.05 -25.72
CA LYS A 169 -2.44 -18.91 -26.17
C LYS A 169 -2.71 -19.50 -27.58
N ALA A 170 -3.94 -19.94 -27.82
CA ALA A 170 -4.31 -20.46 -29.15
C ALA A 170 -4.31 -19.36 -30.21
N MET A 171 -4.83 -18.17 -29.89
CA MET A 171 -4.81 -17.01 -30.80
C MET A 171 -3.37 -16.61 -31.18
N VAL A 172 -2.49 -16.50 -30.20
CA VAL A 172 -1.06 -16.15 -30.41
C VAL A 172 -0.35 -17.22 -31.24
N LYS A 173 -0.63 -18.50 -30.99
CA LYS A 173 -0.09 -19.62 -31.80
C LYS A 173 -0.53 -19.55 -33.25
N ASN A 174 -1.74 -19.05 -33.51
CA ASN A 174 -2.30 -18.87 -34.86
C ASN A 174 -1.90 -17.54 -35.50
N GLY A 175 -0.99 -16.77 -34.88
CA GLY A 175 -0.45 -15.53 -35.45
C GLY A 175 -1.32 -14.29 -35.24
N ALA A 176 -2.24 -14.30 -34.26
CA ALA A 176 -3.06 -13.14 -33.94
C ALA A 176 -2.19 -11.91 -33.58
N SER A 177 -2.63 -10.75 -34.04
CA SER A 177 -1.99 -9.48 -33.71
C SER A 177 -2.23 -9.09 -32.24
N PHE A 178 -1.47 -8.12 -31.74
CA PHE A 178 -1.72 -7.57 -30.39
C PHE A 178 -3.14 -7.01 -30.25
N ASP A 179 -3.62 -6.29 -31.26
CA ASP A 179 -4.94 -5.66 -31.22
C ASP A 179 -6.07 -6.71 -31.23
N ASP A 180 -5.93 -7.83 -31.98
CA ASP A 180 -6.88 -8.93 -31.94
C ASP A 180 -6.96 -9.54 -30.54
N VAL A 181 -5.79 -9.80 -29.93
CA VAL A 181 -5.70 -10.32 -28.57
C VAL A 181 -6.29 -9.34 -27.54
N LEU A 182 -5.96 -8.06 -27.67
CA LEU A 182 -6.48 -7.02 -26.77
C LEU A 182 -7.99 -6.92 -26.83
N ASN A 183 -8.56 -6.97 -28.05
CA ASN A 183 -10.02 -6.96 -28.24
C ASN A 183 -10.66 -8.19 -27.62
N GLN A 184 -10.08 -9.37 -27.79
CA GLN A 184 -10.58 -10.59 -27.19
C GLN A 184 -10.55 -10.55 -25.67
N LEU A 185 -9.45 -10.03 -25.07
CA LEU A 185 -9.34 -9.84 -23.62
C LEU A 185 -10.41 -8.88 -23.09
N LYS A 186 -10.66 -7.77 -23.81
CA LYS A 186 -11.74 -6.84 -23.46
C LYS A 186 -13.13 -7.50 -23.52
N ILE A 187 -13.39 -8.37 -24.50
CA ILE A 187 -14.66 -9.07 -24.60
C ILE A 187 -14.82 -10.07 -23.45
N ASN A 188 -13.77 -10.85 -23.16
CA ASN A 188 -13.86 -11.95 -22.22
C ASN A 188 -13.87 -11.52 -20.75
N PHE A 189 -13.17 -10.41 -20.42
CA PHE A 189 -12.86 -10.08 -19.02
C PHE A 189 -13.41 -8.72 -18.57
N LYS A 190 -14.10 -7.98 -19.44
CA LYS A 190 -14.59 -6.64 -19.12
C LYS A 190 -15.38 -6.58 -17.82
N GLY A 191 -14.95 -5.75 -16.88
CA GLY A 191 -15.64 -5.50 -15.62
C GLY A 191 -15.32 -6.50 -14.51
N ALA A 192 -14.51 -7.54 -14.78
CA ALA A 192 -14.19 -8.57 -13.78
C ALA A 192 -13.52 -8.01 -12.52
N SER A 193 -12.68 -7.00 -12.64
CA SER A 193 -12.04 -6.34 -11.50
C SER A 193 -13.06 -5.62 -10.62
N GLN A 194 -14.03 -4.96 -11.21
CA GLN A 194 -15.09 -4.26 -10.48
C GLN A 194 -16.06 -5.25 -9.81
N GLU A 195 -16.39 -6.33 -10.48
CA GLU A 195 -17.20 -7.41 -9.90
C GLU A 195 -16.48 -8.02 -8.69
N ALA A 196 -15.19 -8.36 -8.82
CA ALA A 196 -14.38 -8.88 -7.73
C ALA A 196 -14.31 -7.89 -6.54
N ALA A 197 -14.19 -6.59 -6.80
CA ALA A 197 -14.16 -5.55 -5.78
C ALA A 197 -15.48 -5.40 -5.00
N ASN A 198 -16.59 -5.84 -5.57
CA ASN A 198 -17.92 -5.79 -4.96
C ASN A 198 -18.27 -7.07 -4.16
N THR A 199 -17.38 -8.05 -4.12
CA THR A 199 -17.54 -9.23 -3.26
C THR A 199 -17.21 -8.94 -1.79
N ALA A 200 -17.54 -9.85 -0.89
CA ALA A 200 -17.14 -9.76 0.51
C ALA A 200 -15.61 -9.71 0.68
N GLU A 201 -14.87 -10.48 -0.13
CA GLU A 201 -13.40 -10.46 -0.17
C GLU A 201 -12.88 -9.09 -0.65
N GLY A 202 -13.49 -8.54 -1.71
CA GLY A 202 -13.20 -7.19 -2.20
C GLY A 202 -13.42 -6.13 -1.13
N GLY A 203 -14.49 -6.24 -0.35
CA GLY A 203 -14.76 -5.36 0.79
C GLY A 203 -13.67 -5.42 1.86
N VAL A 204 -13.15 -6.61 2.17
CA VAL A 204 -12.02 -6.78 3.09
C VAL A 204 -10.73 -6.17 2.53
N LYS A 205 -10.48 -6.32 1.22
CA LYS A 205 -9.33 -5.70 0.54
C LYS A 205 -9.42 -4.18 0.59
N LYS A 206 -10.59 -3.59 0.31
CA LYS A 206 -10.82 -2.14 0.43
C LYS A 206 -10.55 -1.61 1.84
N LEU A 207 -11.02 -2.34 2.87
CA LEU A 207 -10.73 -1.97 4.25
C LEU A 207 -9.23 -2.02 4.56
N LYS A 208 -8.53 -3.06 4.09
CA LYS A 208 -7.08 -3.18 4.26
C LYS A 208 -6.34 -2.04 3.56
N ASN A 209 -6.72 -1.69 2.33
CA ASN A 209 -6.13 -0.56 1.60
C ASN A 209 -6.34 0.76 2.37
N ALA A 210 -7.56 1.05 2.83
CA ALA A 210 -7.85 2.24 3.62
C ALA A 210 -7.05 2.32 4.94
N LEU A 211 -6.78 1.19 5.58
CA LEU A 211 -5.91 1.12 6.77
C LEU A 211 -4.44 1.39 6.41
N ASN A 212 -3.95 0.91 5.27
CA ASN A 212 -2.60 1.19 4.80
C ASN A 212 -2.44 2.67 4.44
N GLU A 213 -3.37 3.27 3.70
CA GLU A 213 -3.42 4.70 3.39
C GLU A 213 -3.39 5.57 4.66
N THR A 214 -4.17 5.18 5.68
CA THR A 214 -4.16 5.86 6.99
C THR A 214 -2.77 5.78 7.64
N LYS A 215 -2.13 4.62 7.57
CA LYS A 215 -0.79 4.40 8.11
C LYS A 215 0.26 5.25 7.38
N GLU A 216 0.19 5.32 6.05
CA GLU A 216 1.06 6.16 5.23
C GLU A 216 0.85 7.65 5.52
N GLY A 217 -0.41 8.09 5.67
CA GLY A 217 -0.75 9.46 6.06
C GLY A 217 -0.13 9.85 7.40
N ILE A 218 -0.19 8.96 8.41
CA ILE A 218 0.48 9.14 9.69
C ILE A 218 2.00 9.20 9.50
N GLY A 219 2.57 8.31 8.68
CA GLY A 219 4.00 8.28 8.37
C GLY A 219 4.48 9.57 7.71
N LYS A 220 3.75 10.07 6.71
CA LYS A 220 4.05 11.35 6.05
C LYS A 220 4.06 12.53 7.04
N ALA A 221 3.16 12.55 8.01
CA ALA A 221 3.12 13.57 9.04
C ALA A 221 4.30 13.47 10.04
N LEU A 222 4.86 12.27 10.23
CA LEU A 222 5.98 12.04 11.16
C LEU A 222 7.36 12.32 10.52
N ILE A 223 7.50 12.22 9.20
CA ILE A 223 8.78 12.43 8.50
C ILE A 223 9.47 13.74 8.90
N PRO A 224 8.82 14.92 8.86
CA PRO A 224 9.48 16.18 9.24
C PRO A 224 9.97 16.21 10.69
N ALA A 225 9.22 15.56 11.61
CA ALA A 225 9.62 15.49 13.01
C ALA A 225 10.85 14.58 13.20
N ILE A 226 10.94 13.48 12.47
CA ILE A 226 12.11 12.58 12.50
C ILE A 226 13.33 13.27 11.89
N GLU A 227 13.17 13.97 10.77
CA GLU A 227 14.24 14.73 10.13
C GLU A 227 14.79 15.82 11.07
N ALA A 228 13.93 16.53 11.80
CA ALA A 228 14.33 17.53 12.77
C ALA A 228 15.07 16.95 13.99
N LEU A 229 14.76 15.73 14.41
CA LEU A 229 15.38 15.06 15.55
C LEU A 229 16.69 14.35 15.19
N THR A 230 16.87 13.93 13.95
CA THR A 230 18.05 13.19 13.49
C THR A 230 19.37 13.88 13.82
N PRO A 231 19.59 15.19 13.55
CA PRO A 231 20.84 15.86 13.87
C PRO A 231 21.10 15.95 15.38
N LEU A 232 20.05 16.03 16.21
CA LEU A 232 20.17 16.03 17.66
C LEU A 232 20.62 14.66 18.18
N LEU A 233 20.08 13.58 17.64
CA LEU A 233 20.46 12.21 18.01
C LEU A 233 21.90 11.88 17.58
N VAL A 234 22.32 12.34 16.40
CA VAL A 234 23.71 12.18 15.92
C VAL A 234 24.70 12.99 16.76
N ALA A 235 24.31 14.16 17.28
CA ALA A 235 25.17 14.98 18.14
C ALA A 235 25.33 14.43 19.56
N MET A 236 24.47 13.48 19.97
CA MET A 236 24.50 12.89 21.33
C MET A 236 25.17 11.52 21.39
N GLY A 237 25.50 10.90 20.25
CA GLY A 237 26.18 9.59 20.13
C GLY A 237 27.64 9.74 19.72
#